data_d075a6ae6acbaff017309fb3eaab5853
#
_entry.id   d075a6ae6acbaff017309fb3eaab5853
#
_cell.length_a   1.000
_cell.length_b   1.000
_cell.length_c   1.000
_cell.angle_alpha   90.00
_cell.angle_beta   90.00
_cell.angle_gamma   90.00
#
_symmetry.space_group_name_H-M   'P 1'
#
loop_
_entity.id
_entity.type
_entity.pdbx_description
1 polymer ?
#
loop_
_entity_poly.entity_id
_entity_poly.type
_entity_poly.pdbx_seq_one_letter_code
_entity_poly.pdbx_strand_id
1 'polypeptide(L)'
;MYGVCVTVPPADSPHRRRNALTGEWVTLSPQRTKRPWQGDEAEEIEATGVTYDPDCYLCPGNTRANGLVNPDYSGPWAFDNDFPALSDGIGANEIGPNEIGLGKASLDETRSAVTEGQAAVATERSLFCSEPVSGRCRVLCYSPDHSKTLTKMTESELSAVVQLWSDEVRQLRQQYRWVQVFENKGAMMGCSNPHPHGQIWAVDTLPTEAVKESMTQAAWFESQGRLLLDQYRADEEHSGERMVVATEHWSAVVPYWATWPFETLLLPRRH
;
A
#
# COMPACT_ATOMS: atom_id res chain seq x y z
N MET A 1 -18.18 -14.23 -19.60
CA MET A 1 -19.42 -13.58 -20.05
C MET A 1 -19.56 -12.26 -19.31
N TYR A 2 -19.27 -11.15 -19.97
CA TYR A 2 -19.57 -9.84 -19.41
C TYR A 2 -21.07 -9.61 -19.58
N GLY A 3 -21.81 -9.72 -18.47
CA GLY A 3 -23.22 -9.40 -18.50
C GLY A 3 -23.41 -7.95 -18.88
N VAL A 4 -24.22 -7.69 -19.88
CA VAL A 4 -24.66 -6.34 -20.26
C VAL A 4 -25.31 -5.71 -19.03
N CYS A 5 -24.68 -4.66 -18.50
CA CYS A 5 -25.27 -3.86 -17.41
C CYS A 5 -26.42 -3.04 -18.02
N VAL A 6 -27.65 -3.54 -17.89
CA VAL A 6 -28.80 -3.07 -18.69
C VAL A 6 -29.64 -2.07 -17.94
N THR A 7 -29.34 -1.42 -16.96
CA THR A 7 -30.03 -0.20 -16.45
C THR A 7 -29.28 0.35 -15.23
N VAL A 8 -29.02 1.66 -15.23
CA VAL A 8 -28.62 2.37 -14.03
C VAL A 8 -29.82 2.35 -13.08
N PRO A 9 -29.76 1.67 -11.93
CA PRO A 9 -30.87 1.67 -10.98
C PRO A 9 -31.06 3.09 -10.44
N PRO A 10 -32.28 3.47 -10.02
CA PRO A 10 -32.51 4.75 -9.38
C PRO A 10 -31.53 4.97 -8.22
N ALA A 11 -30.94 6.16 -8.12
CA ALA A 11 -29.90 6.47 -7.12
C ALA A 11 -30.36 6.17 -5.67
N ASP A 12 -31.67 6.23 -5.40
CA ASP A 12 -32.28 6.02 -4.08
C ASP A 12 -32.64 4.57 -3.78
N SER A 13 -32.46 3.63 -4.72
CA SER A 13 -32.80 2.22 -4.50
C SER A 13 -31.58 1.38 -4.14
N PRO A 14 -31.75 0.32 -3.34
CA PRO A 14 -30.65 -0.63 -3.12
C PRO A 14 -30.19 -1.24 -4.44
N HIS A 15 -28.86 -1.22 -4.66
CA HIS A 15 -28.25 -1.76 -5.88
C HIS A 15 -26.84 -2.29 -5.61
N ARG A 16 -26.27 -2.93 -6.61
CA ARG A 16 -24.87 -3.37 -6.58
C ARG A 16 -24.06 -2.64 -7.63
N ARG A 17 -22.85 -2.28 -7.27
CA ARG A 17 -21.83 -1.77 -8.19
C ARG A 17 -20.70 -2.78 -8.33
N ARG A 18 -20.23 -2.97 -9.54
CA ARG A 18 -19.12 -3.87 -9.80
C ARG A 18 -17.80 -3.11 -9.67
N ASN A 19 -16.89 -3.64 -8.88
CA ASN A 19 -15.50 -3.19 -8.87
C ASN A 19 -14.84 -3.60 -10.18
N ALA A 20 -14.43 -2.63 -10.97
CA ALA A 20 -13.82 -2.88 -12.27
C ALA A 20 -12.44 -3.55 -12.16
N LEU A 21 -11.71 -3.35 -11.06
CA LEU A 21 -10.38 -3.93 -10.83
C LEU A 21 -10.43 -5.38 -10.39
N THR A 22 -11.34 -5.75 -9.48
CA THR A 22 -11.38 -7.09 -8.89
C THR A 22 -12.49 -7.97 -9.49
N GLY A 23 -13.47 -7.35 -10.16
CA GLY A 23 -14.67 -8.03 -10.66
C GLY A 23 -15.74 -8.29 -9.60
N GLU A 24 -15.50 -7.96 -8.35
CA GLU A 24 -16.39 -8.17 -7.22
C GLU A 24 -17.53 -7.15 -7.18
N TRP A 25 -18.61 -7.50 -6.46
CA TRP A 25 -19.81 -6.67 -6.35
C TRP A 25 -19.93 -6.04 -4.97
N VAL A 26 -20.11 -4.73 -4.93
CA VAL A 26 -20.40 -3.95 -3.72
C VAL A 26 -21.89 -3.62 -3.67
N THR A 27 -22.54 -3.89 -2.52
CA THR A 27 -23.96 -3.57 -2.32
C THR A 27 -24.10 -2.19 -1.68
N LEU A 28 -24.90 -1.33 -2.32
CA LEU A 28 -25.24 0.01 -1.84
C LEU A 28 -26.68 0.06 -1.38
N SER A 29 -26.91 0.71 -0.25
CA SER A 29 -28.23 0.89 0.36
C SER A 29 -28.45 2.35 0.77
N PRO A 30 -28.72 3.25 -0.18
CA PRO A 30 -28.79 4.68 0.08
C PRO A 30 -29.79 5.09 1.16
N GLN A 31 -30.88 4.31 1.31
CA GLN A 31 -31.91 4.55 2.34
C GLN A 31 -31.35 4.48 3.76
N ARG A 32 -30.25 3.73 3.99
CA ARG A 32 -29.63 3.60 5.31
C ARG A 32 -28.91 4.86 5.79
N THR A 33 -28.64 5.82 4.91
CA THR A 33 -28.11 7.13 5.30
C THR A 33 -29.09 7.94 6.17
N LYS A 34 -30.38 7.59 6.12
CA LYS A 34 -31.43 8.20 6.96
C LYS A 34 -31.52 7.57 8.37
N ARG A 35 -30.76 6.52 8.64
CA ARG A 35 -30.73 5.88 9.96
C ARG A 35 -30.01 6.81 10.95
N PRO A 36 -30.59 7.08 12.14
CA PRO A 36 -29.87 7.78 13.18
C PRO A 36 -28.56 7.07 13.50
N TRP A 37 -27.46 7.79 13.35
CA TRP A 37 -26.14 7.24 13.70
C TRP A 37 -25.95 7.35 15.21
N GLN A 38 -25.64 6.24 15.85
CA GLN A 38 -25.30 6.15 17.28
C GLN A 38 -23.93 5.47 17.48
N GLY A 39 -23.07 5.52 16.47
CA GLY A 39 -21.71 5.00 16.55
C GLY A 39 -20.78 5.99 17.23
N ASP A 40 -19.62 5.49 17.66
CA ASP A 40 -18.56 6.33 18.23
C ASP A 40 -18.12 7.39 17.21
N GLU A 41 -18.15 8.63 17.61
CA GLU A 41 -17.40 9.69 16.92
C GLU A 41 -15.94 9.46 17.32
N ALA A 42 -15.09 9.15 16.34
CA ALA A 42 -13.66 9.10 16.58
C ALA A 42 -13.23 10.50 17.04
N GLU A 43 -12.77 10.64 18.28
CA GLU A 43 -12.06 11.83 18.66
C GLU A 43 -10.88 11.98 17.69
N GLU A 44 -10.86 13.06 16.91
CA GLU A 44 -9.64 13.48 16.24
C GLU A 44 -8.61 13.66 17.35
N ILE A 45 -7.63 12.78 17.41
CA ILE A 45 -6.43 13.02 18.19
C ILE A 45 -5.75 14.18 17.46
N GLU A 46 -6.06 15.39 17.91
CA GLU A 46 -5.33 16.58 17.47
C GLU A 46 -3.85 16.24 17.66
N ALA A 47 -3.10 16.33 16.58
CA ALA A 47 -1.66 16.20 16.67
C ALA A 47 -1.19 17.15 17.78
N THR A 48 -0.57 16.60 18.80
CA THR A 48 -0.28 17.28 20.08
C THR A 48 0.57 18.54 19.96
N GLY A 49 0.94 18.96 18.74
CA GLY A 49 1.81 20.10 18.46
C GLY A 49 3.26 19.88 18.93
N VAL A 50 3.57 18.71 19.46
CA VAL A 50 4.90 18.34 19.93
C VAL A 50 5.75 17.99 18.72
N THR A 51 6.73 18.84 18.43
CA THR A 51 7.63 18.65 17.27
C THR A 51 8.68 17.56 17.50
N TYR A 52 8.99 17.24 18.76
CA TYR A 52 9.92 16.20 19.18
C TYR A 52 9.45 15.54 20.47
N ASP A 53 9.41 14.21 20.49
CA ASP A 53 9.07 13.42 21.66
C ASP A 53 10.27 12.55 22.04
N PRO A 54 10.87 12.73 23.24
CA PRO A 54 12.03 11.97 23.68
C PRO A 54 11.74 10.47 23.88
N ASP A 55 10.47 10.10 24.08
CA ASP A 55 10.04 8.70 24.27
C ASP A 55 9.63 8.03 22.93
N CYS A 56 9.55 8.79 21.84
CA CYS A 56 9.20 8.26 20.53
C CYS A 56 10.40 7.60 19.85
N TYR A 57 10.36 6.29 19.66
CA TYR A 57 11.42 5.53 18.98
C TYR A 57 11.60 5.87 17.49
N LEU A 58 10.74 6.72 16.91
CA LEU A 58 10.89 7.20 15.53
C LEU A 58 11.53 8.58 15.42
N CYS A 59 11.54 9.39 16.48
CA CYS A 59 12.17 10.71 16.46
C CYS A 59 13.69 10.64 16.20
N PRO A 60 14.29 11.66 15.55
CA PRO A 60 15.74 11.75 15.35
C PRO A 60 16.51 11.58 16.65
N GLY A 61 17.64 10.87 16.61
CA GLY A 61 18.52 10.67 17.76
C GLY A 61 18.01 9.72 18.85
N ASN A 62 16.76 9.28 18.80
CA ASN A 62 16.21 8.36 19.79
C ASN A 62 16.60 6.90 19.51
N THR A 63 16.53 6.08 20.55
CA THR A 63 16.84 4.66 20.48
C THR A 63 15.60 3.85 20.08
N ARG A 64 15.74 3.00 19.06
CA ARG A 64 14.70 2.08 18.60
C ARG A 64 14.60 0.84 19.48
N ALA A 65 13.53 0.07 19.26
CA ALA A 65 13.28 -1.15 20.03
C ALA A 65 14.39 -2.22 19.92
N ASN A 66 15.11 -2.25 18.80
CA ASN A 66 16.27 -3.14 18.59
C ASN A 66 17.58 -2.62 19.22
N GLY A 67 17.56 -1.46 19.90
CA GLY A 67 18.72 -0.84 20.55
C GLY A 67 19.56 0.06 19.62
N LEU A 68 19.24 0.15 18.33
CA LEU A 68 19.92 1.07 17.43
C LEU A 68 19.44 2.50 17.65
N VAL A 69 20.35 3.47 17.51
CA VAL A 69 20.04 4.88 17.61
C VAL A 69 19.72 5.43 16.21
N ASN A 70 18.61 6.15 16.08
CA ASN A 70 18.28 6.84 14.85
C ASN A 70 19.33 7.91 14.53
N PRO A 71 19.67 8.11 13.25
CA PRO A 71 20.46 9.30 12.89
C PRO A 71 19.70 10.59 13.24
N ASP A 72 20.42 11.68 13.31
CA ASP A 72 19.82 13.01 13.41
C ASP A 72 19.34 13.45 12.01
N TYR A 73 18.27 12.79 11.52
CA TYR A 73 17.74 13.05 10.20
C TYR A 73 16.95 14.36 10.14
N SER A 74 17.16 15.13 9.08
CA SER A 74 16.53 16.45 8.87
C SER A 74 15.47 16.47 7.75
N GLY A 75 15.21 15.32 7.12
CA GLY A 75 14.22 15.12 6.07
C GLY A 75 13.61 13.73 6.17
N PRO A 76 12.87 13.24 5.15
CA PRO A 76 12.34 11.90 5.15
C PRO A 76 13.44 10.85 5.27
N TRP A 77 13.18 9.79 6.04
CA TRP A 77 14.15 8.75 6.34
C TRP A 77 13.51 7.36 6.39
N ALA A 78 14.23 6.34 5.89
CA ALA A 78 13.77 4.96 5.84
C ALA A 78 14.72 4.01 6.56
N PHE A 79 14.15 2.98 7.20
CA PHE A 79 14.93 1.93 7.88
C PHE A 79 14.18 0.60 7.87
N ASP A 80 14.89 -0.51 8.12
CA ASP A 80 14.26 -1.82 8.26
C ASP A 80 13.42 -1.89 9.53
N ASN A 81 12.20 -2.41 9.41
CA ASN A 81 11.29 -2.53 10.54
C ASN A 81 11.91 -3.43 11.62
N ASP A 82 11.92 -2.97 12.87
CA ASP A 82 12.47 -3.72 14.02
C ASP A 82 11.63 -4.98 14.35
N PHE A 83 10.36 -5.00 13.94
CA PHE A 83 9.43 -6.12 14.09
C PHE A 83 8.81 -6.48 12.73
N PRO A 84 9.63 -6.97 11.77
CA PRO A 84 9.13 -7.21 10.43
C PRO A 84 8.16 -8.40 10.39
N ALA A 85 7.06 -8.24 9.64
CA ALA A 85 6.15 -9.34 9.36
C ALA A 85 6.70 -10.34 8.33
N LEU A 86 7.71 -9.91 7.56
CA LEU A 86 8.37 -10.67 6.51
C LEU A 86 9.88 -10.62 6.72
N SER A 87 10.59 -11.72 6.44
CA SER A 87 12.04 -11.76 6.49
C SER A 87 12.61 -12.54 5.30
N ASP A 88 13.83 -12.20 4.88
CA ASP A 88 14.53 -12.87 3.78
C ASP A 88 15.19 -14.19 4.22
N GLY A 89 14.95 -14.65 5.44
CA GLY A 89 15.68 -15.79 6.02
C GLY A 89 17.11 -15.45 6.44
N ILE A 90 17.59 -14.24 6.18
CA ILE A 90 18.85 -13.70 6.71
C ILE A 90 18.50 -13.14 8.07
N GLY A 91 18.95 -13.81 9.12
CA GLY A 91 18.65 -13.43 10.50
C GLY A 91 18.97 -11.97 10.77
N ALA A 92 18.07 -11.28 11.45
CA ALA A 92 18.15 -9.85 11.80
C ALA A 92 19.39 -9.46 12.64
N ASN A 93 20.31 -10.38 12.87
CA ASN A 93 21.48 -10.22 13.74
C ASN A 93 22.82 -9.97 13.02
N GLU A 94 22.83 -9.85 11.68
CA GLU A 94 24.13 -9.72 10.96
C GLU A 94 24.31 -8.45 10.13
N ILE A 95 23.41 -7.48 10.20
CA ILE A 95 23.61 -6.22 9.48
C ILE A 95 24.13 -5.16 10.46
N GLY A 96 25.45 -5.10 10.61
CA GLY A 96 26.14 -3.96 11.22
C GLY A 96 25.94 -2.69 10.36
N PRO A 97 26.02 -1.48 10.96
CA PRO A 97 25.85 -0.23 10.23
C PRO A 97 27.05 -0.02 9.30
N ASN A 98 26.84 0.03 8.00
CA ASN A 98 27.79 0.31 6.93
C ASN A 98 28.46 -0.90 6.26
N GLU A 99 27.70 -1.60 5.40
CA GLU A 99 28.33 -2.15 4.18
C GLU A 99 27.29 -2.18 3.07
N ILE A 100 27.16 -1.07 2.32
CA ILE A 100 26.62 -1.09 0.97
C ILE A 100 27.74 -1.64 0.08
N GLY A 101 27.96 -2.94 0.19
CA GLY A 101 28.86 -3.67 -0.69
C GLY A 101 28.06 -4.18 -1.89
N LEU A 102 28.30 -3.61 -3.07
CA LEU A 102 27.94 -4.16 -4.37
C LEU A 102 28.62 -5.52 -4.54
N GLY A 103 28.08 -6.57 -3.94
CA GLY A 103 28.46 -7.95 -4.16
C GLY A 103 27.61 -8.57 -5.25
N LYS A 104 28.14 -8.66 -6.47
CA LYS A 104 27.64 -9.57 -7.50
C LYS A 104 27.68 -11.00 -6.97
N ALA A 105 26.58 -11.48 -6.37
CA ALA A 105 26.39 -12.91 -6.20
C ALA A 105 25.94 -13.48 -7.55
N SER A 106 26.82 -14.28 -8.16
CA SER A 106 26.52 -15.02 -9.37
C SER A 106 25.40 -16.01 -9.08
N LEU A 107 24.36 -16.00 -9.89
CA LEU A 107 23.16 -16.84 -9.81
C LEU A 107 23.40 -18.33 -10.10
N ASP A 108 24.61 -18.88 -9.94
CA ASP A 108 24.91 -20.19 -10.52
C ASP A 108 25.46 -21.28 -9.57
N GLU A 109 25.58 -21.08 -8.27
CA GLU A 109 26.18 -22.15 -7.41
C GLU A 109 25.42 -22.58 -6.15
N THR A 110 24.19 -22.15 -5.89
CA THR A 110 23.40 -22.66 -4.75
C THR A 110 22.21 -23.53 -5.12
N ARG A 111 22.20 -24.09 -6.34
CA ARG A 111 21.13 -24.98 -6.81
C ARG A 111 21.45 -26.47 -6.66
N SER A 112 22.48 -26.84 -5.90
CA SER A 112 22.92 -28.23 -5.80
C SER A 112 23.16 -28.70 -4.37
N ALA A 113 22.15 -28.60 -3.49
CA ALA A 113 22.08 -29.39 -2.27
C ALA A 113 20.65 -29.47 -1.70
N VAL A 114 19.64 -29.67 -2.56
CA VAL A 114 18.37 -30.25 -2.11
C VAL A 114 18.51 -31.73 -2.40
N THR A 115 18.84 -32.49 -1.35
CA THR A 115 18.79 -33.94 -1.34
C THR A 115 17.44 -34.40 -1.92
N GLU A 116 17.51 -35.23 -2.95
CA GLU A 116 16.40 -36.05 -3.43
C GLU A 116 15.85 -36.88 -2.29
N GLY A 117 14.74 -36.50 -1.72
CA GLY A 117 14.11 -37.25 -0.63
C GLY A 117 12.96 -36.45 -0.03
N GLN A 118 11.76 -36.67 -0.59
CA GLN A 118 10.46 -36.17 -0.15
C GLN A 118 10.04 -34.79 -0.73
N ALA A 119 9.97 -34.68 -2.02
CA ALA A 119 8.90 -33.92 -2.62
C ALA A 119 7.59 -34.67 -2.26
N ALA A 120 6.97 -34.29 -1.15
CA ALA A 120 5.60 -34.68 -0.88
C ALA A 120 4.78 -34.15 -2.06
N VAL A 121 4.31 -35.07 -2.90
CA VAL A 121 3.30 -34.80 -3.91
C VAL A 121 2.15 -34.18 -3.14
N ALA A 122 2.04 -32.88 -3.16
CA ALA A 122 0.89 -32.15 -2.65
C ALA A 122 -0.29 -32.68 -3.48
N THR A 123 -1.03 -33.63 -2.92
CA THR A 123 -2.25 -34.10 -3.53
C THR A 123 -3.16 -32.90 -3.59
N GLU A 124 -3.66 -32.55 -4.78
CA GLU A 124 -4.60 -31.43 -5.07
C GLU A 124 -5.90 -31.44 -4.24
N ARG A 125 -5.94 -32.17 -3.13
CA ARG A 125 -7.08 -32.38 -2.24
C ARG A 125 -6.86 -31.96 -0.79
N SER A 126 -5.71 -31.39 -0.43
CA SER A 126 -5.53 -30.91 0.94
C SER A 126 -6.18 -29.54 1.11
N LEU A 127 -7.06 -29.42 2.11
CA LEU A 127 -7.62 -28.15 2.55
C LEU A 127 -6.61 -27.33 3.39
N PHE A 128 -5.53 -27.97 3.82
CA PHE A 128 -4.46 -27.36 4.61
C PHE A 128 -3.23 -27.20 3.71
N CYS A 129 -3.16 -26.04 3.06
CA CYS A 129 -2.06 -25.68 2.17
C CYS A 129 -1.32 -24.47 2.73
N SER A 130 0.01 -24.54 2.77
CA SER A 130 0.87 -23.42 3.17
C SER A 130 2.14 -23.42 2.32
N GLU A 131 2.61 -22.25 2.01
CA GLU A 131 3.87 -22.03 1.31
C GLU A 131 4.73 -21.00 2.04
N PRO A 132 6.07 -21.12 1.99
CA PRO A 132 6.93 -20.10 2.55
C PRO A 132 6.83 -18.81 1.76
N VAL A 133 6.98 -17.68 2.45
CA VAL A 133 7.08 -16.35 1.84
C VAL A 133 8.33 -15.65 2.38
N SER A 134 9.09 -15.05 1.49
CA SER A 134 10.19 -14.15 1.86
C SER A 134 9.89 -12.71 1.48
N GLY A 135 10.50 -11.79 2.22
CA GLY A 135 10.27 -10.38 1.98
C GLY A 135 10.95 -9.47 2.97
N ARG A 136 10.79 -8.17 2.76
CA ARG A 136 11.38 -7.12 3.58
C ARG A 136 10.32 -6.10 3.96
N CYS A 137 10.36 -5.67 5.22
CA CYS A 137 9.50 -4.62 5.75
C CYS A 137 10.35 -3.39 6.12
N ARG A 138 9.94 -2.22 5.64
CA ARG A 138 10.60 -0.96 5.95
C ARG A 138 9.63 0.02 6.60
N VAL A 139 10.17 0.90 7.44
CA VAL A 139 9.46 2.05 8.01
C VAL A 139 9.99 3.31 7.35
N LEU A 140 9.08 4.23 7.04
CA LEU A 140 9.35 5.49 6.36
C LEU A 140 8.90 6.65 7.25
N CYS A 141 9.81 7.30 7.96
CA CYS A 141 9.51 8.55 8.67
C CYS A 141 9.43 9.67 7.64
N TYR A 142 8.33 10.40 7.62
CA TYR A 142 8.08 11.44 6.63
C TYR A 142 8.77 12.78 6.97
N SER A 143 8.96 13.03 8.26
CA SER A 143 9.55 14.27 8.77
C SER A 143 10.27 14.00 10.09
N PRO A 144 11.29 14.77 10.45
CA PRO A 144 11.82 14.79 11.82
C PRO A 144 10.82 15.34 12.83
N ASP A 145 9.84 16.13 12.39
CA ASP A 145 8.81 16.73 13.23
C ASP A 145 7.71 15.70 13.56
N HIS A 146 7.59 15.36 14.84
CA HIS A 146 6.66 14.35 15.37
C HIS A 146 5.18 14.65 15.08
N SER A 147 4.82 15.91 14.87
CA SER A 147 3.43 16.34 14.65
C SER A 147 3.07 16.55 13.17
N LYS A 148 4.02 16.48 12.27
CA LYS A 148 3.86 16.95 10.89
C LYS A 148 3.35 15.86 9.95
N THR A 149 2.04 15.80 9.77
CA THR A 149 1.36 14.88 8.83
C THR A 149 1.52 15.34 7.37
N LEU A 150 1.32 14.43 6.41
CA LEU A 150 1.39 14.75 4.96
C LEU A 150 0.53 15.96 4.57
N THR A 151 -0.64 16.12 5.18
CA THR A 151 -1.56 17.24 4.90
C THR A 151 -1.08 18.60 5.40
N LYS A 152 -0.06 18.63 6.28
CA LYS A 152 0.55 19.85 6.83
C LYS A 152 1.90 20.17 6.21
N MET A 153 2.37 19.35 5.28
CA MET A 153 3.66 19.53 4.60
C MET A 153 3.55 20.55 3.47
N THR A 154 4.65 21.24 3.23
CA THR A 154 4.85 22.05 2.03
C THR A 154 5.04 21.16 0.80
N GLU A 155 4.89 21.71 -0.41
CA GLU A 155 5.13 20.99 -1.66
C GLU A 155 6.55 20.41 -1.75
N SER A 156 7.55 21.14 -1.26
CA SER A 156 8.94 20.64 -1.25
C SER A 156 9.12 19.46 -0.31
N GLU A 157 8.50 19.47 0.84
CA GLU A 157 8.53 18.33 1.79
C GLU A 157 7.78 17.13 1.24
N LEU A 158 6.59 17.32 0.66
CA LEU A 158 5.86 16.25 -0.02
C LEU A 158 6.67 15.66 -1.17
N SER A 159 7.34 16.50 -1.96
CA SER A 159 8.21 16.05 -3.04
C SER A 159 9.36 15.20 -2.51
N ALA A 160 9.96 15.56 -1.36
CA ALA A 160 11.00 14.76 -0.73
C ALA A 160 10.48 13.39 -0.23
N VAL A 161 9.28 13.34 0.31
CA VAL A 161 8.62 12.07 0.70
C VAL A 161 8.37 11.19 -0.53
N VAL A 162 7.82 11.74 -1.60
CA VAL A 162 7.57 11.01 -2.85
C VAL A 162 8.88 10.53 -3.47
N GLN A 163 9.95 11.32 -3.38
CA GLN A 163 11.27 10.91 -3.85
C GLN A 163 11.79 9.71 -3.03
N LEU A 164 11.67 9.75 -1.70
CA LEU A 164 12.02 8.62 -0.83
C LEU A 164 11.24 7.35 -1.23
N TRP A 165 9.91 7.44 -1.40
CA TRP A 165 9.10 6.30 -1.85
C TRP A 165 9.59 5.73 -3.18
N SER A 166 9.89 6.61 -4.14
CA SER A 166 10.35 6.22 -5.48
C SER A 166 11.69 5.51 -5.44
N ASP A 167 12.62 5.98 -4.61
CA ASP A 167 13.95 5.39 -4.48
C ASP A 167 13.91 4.03 -3.78
N GLU A 168 13.16 3.92 -2.68
CA GLU A 168 12.93 2.67 -1.97
C GLU A 168 12.26 1.62 -2.88
N VAL A 169 11.19 2.00 -3.58
CA VAL A 169 10.49 1.10 -4.53
C VAL A 169 11.43 0.67 -5.66
N ARG A 170 12.21 1.60 -6.23
CA ARG A 170 13.16 1.29 -7.31
C ARG A 170 14.22 0.29 -6.85
N GLN A 171 14.73 0.44 -5.63
CA GLN A 171 15.72 -0.47 -5.05
C GLN A 171 15.11 -1.85 -4.76
N LEU A 172 13.97 -1.90 -4.07
CA LEU A 172 13.33 -3.15 -3.65
C LEU A 172 12.81 -3.98 -4.83
N ARG A 173 12.32 -3.35 -5.89
CA ARG A 173 11.88 -4.04 -7.12
C ARG A 173 12.99 -4.77 -7.89
N GLN A 174 14.24 -4.56 -7.54
CA GLN A 174 15.34 -5.36 -8.10
C GLN A 174 15.40 -6.78 -7.53
N GLN A 175 14.81 -6.99 -6.35
CA GLN A 175 14.86 -8.25 -5.63
C GLN A 175 13.48 -8.89 -5.44
N TYR A 176 12.42 -8.06 -5.32
CA TYR A 176 11.06 -8.52 -4.99
C TYR A 176 10.10 -8.28 -6.14
N ARG A 177 9.15 -9.19 -6.29
CA ARG A 177 8.13 -9.12 -7.36
C ARG A 177 7.05 -8.07 -7.07
N TRP A 178 6.74 -7.84 -5.79
CA TRP A 178 5.75 -6.88 -5.35
C TRP A 178 6.33 -5.97 -4.28
N VAL A 179 6.09 -4.68 -4.42
CA VAL A 179 6.48 -3.65 -3.43
C VAL A 179 5.28 -2.75 -3.19
N GLN A 180 4.78 -2.78 -1.96
CA GLN A 180 3.63 -2.00 -1.52
C GLN A 180 4.08 -0.92 -0.55
N VAL A 181 3.85 0.35 -0.90
CA VAL A 181 3.96 1.50 0.01
C VAL A 181 2.58 1.79 0.59
N PHE A 182 2.48 1.99 1.88
CA PHE A 182 1.22 2.32 2.53
C PHE A 182 1.42 3.10 3.84
N GLU A 183 0.38 3.76 4.30
CA GLU A 183 0.29 4.39 5.61
C GLU A 183 -0.97 3.91 6.33
N ASN A 184 -0.84 3.57 7.62
CA ASN A 184 -1.96 3.39 8.53
C ASN A 184 -2.04 4.63 9.41
N LYS A 185 -2.94 5.55 9.14
CA LYS A 185 -3.08 6.78 9.89
C LYS A 185 -4.17 6.68 10.95
N GLY A 186 -3.77 6.96 12.20
CA GLY A 186 -4.67 6.94 13.35
C GLY A 186 -4.82 5.56 13.99
N ALA A 187 -5.17 5.56 15.28
CA ALA A 187 -5.28 4.36 16.11
C ALA A 187 -6.31 3.36 15.57
N MET A 188 -7.44 3.85 15.02
CA MET A 188 -8.49 3.01 14.43
C MET A 188 -8.00 2.21 13.23
N MET A 189 -6.97 2.70 12.52
CA MET A 189 -6.36 2.01 11.37
C MET A 189 -5.17 1.14 11.78
N GLY A 190 -4.94 0.94 13.08
CA GLY A 190 -3.84 0.13 13.58
C GLY A 190 -2.48 0.84 13.62
N CYS A 191 -2.46 2.18 13.57
CA CYS A 191 -1.24 2.95 13.77
C CYS A 191 -0.81 2.85 15.24
N SER A 192 0.39 2.32 15.48
CA SER A 192 0.94 2.10 16.83
C SER A 192 1.78 3.26 17.35
N ASN A 193 2.16 4.21 16.49
CA ASN A 193 3.00 5.36 16.84
C ASN A 193 2.44 6.63 16.19
N PRO A 194 2.20 7.71 16.97
CA PRO A 194 1.63 8.96 16.46
C PRO A 194 2.59 9.75 15.54
N HIS A 195 3.90 9.49 15.58
CA HIS A 195 4.85 10.07 14.65
C HIS A 195 4.49 9.70 13.21
N PRO A 196 4.21 10.66 12.31
CA PRO A 196 3.75 10.35 10.96
C PRO A 196 4.75 9.52 10.17
N HIS A 197 4.35 8.30 9.83
CA HIS A 197 5.18 7.34 9.13
C HIS A 197 4.37 6.46 8.19
N GLY A 198 5.02 5.97 7.18
CA GLY A 198 4.52 4.91 6.31
C GLY A 198 5.34 3.64 6.43
N GLN A 199 4.95 2.66 5.68
CA GLN A 199 5.62 1.37 5.61
C GLN A 199 5.78 0.92 4.15
N ILE A 200 6.76 0.06 3.93
CA ILE A 200 6.88 -0.71 2.70
C ILE A 200 6.92 -2.17 3.05
N TRP A 201 6.10 -2.96 2.34
CA TRP A 201 6.24 -4.40 2.29
C TRP A 201 6.68 -4.80 0.89
N ALA A 202 7.81 -5.49 0.83
CA ALA A 202 8.34 -6.04 -0.41
C ALA A 202 8.35 -7.58 -0.29
N VAL A 203 7.76 -8.27 -1.26
CA VAL A 203 7.59 -9.73 -1.25
C VAL A 203 7.91 -10.34 -2.59
N ASP A 204 8.34 -11.59 -2.60
CA ASP A 204 8.64 -12.37 -3.80
C ASP A 204 7.40 -12.98 -4.46
N THR A 205 6.26 -12.97 -3.78
CA THR A 205 4.96 -13.43 -4.29
C THR A 205 4.00 -12.27 -4.51
N LEU A 206 3.06 -12.42 -5.43
CA LEU A 206 2.01 -11.42 -5.64
C LEU A 206 0.89 -11.60 -4.60
N PRO A 207 0.49 -10.54 -3.87
CA PRO A 207 -0.70 -10.59 -3.02
C PRO A 207 -1.97 -10.93 -3.82
N THR A 208 -2.92 -11.58 -3.17
CA THR A 208 -4.16 -12.07 -3.82
C THR A 208 -4.91 -10.94 -4.54
N GLU A 209 -5.03 -9.77 -3.92
CA GLU A 209 -5.73 -8.64 -4.55
C GLU A 209 -4.99 -8.14 -5.80
N ALA A 210 -3.66 -8.04 -5.74
CA ALA A 210 -2.84 -7.66 -6.90
C ALA A 210 -2.97 -8.68 -8.06
N VAL A 211 -3.10 -9.97 -7.76
CA VAL A 211 -3.37 -11.00 -8.78
C VAL A 211 -4.73 -10.79 -9.43
N LYS A 212 -5.80 -10.58 -8.64
CA LYS A 212 -7.15 -10.31 -9.17
C LYS A 212 -7.16 -9.09 -10.08
N GLU A 213 -6.58 -7.99 -9.63
CA GLU A 213 -6.50 -6.75 -10.39
C GLU A 213 -5.71 -6.92 -11.70
N SER A 214 -4.57 -7.60 -11.64
CA SER A 214 -3.75 -7.88 -12.82
C SER A 214 -4.50 -8.73 -13.85
N MET A 215 -5.19 -9.77 -13.41
CA MET A 215 -5.98 -10.64 -14.29
C MET A 215 -7.14 -9.87 -14.95
N THR A 216 -7.85 -9.04 -14.19
CA THR A 216 -8.99 -8.27 -14.72
C THR A 216 -8.52 -7.22 -15.74
N GLN A 217 -7.41 -6.52 -15.45
CA GLN A 217 -6.83 -5.53 -16.35
C GLN A 217 -6.31 -6.18 -17.62
N ALA A 218 -5.64 -7.34 -17.53
CA ALA A 218 -5.17 -8.09 -18.69
C ALA A 218 -6.34 -8.54 -19.59
N ALA A 219 -7.37 -9.15 -19.00
CA ALA A 219 -8.57 -9.57 -19.74
C ALA A 219 -9.31 -8.40 -20.41
N TRP A 220 -9.34 -7.23 -19.74
CA TRP A 220 -9.88 -6.01 -20.35
C TRP A 220 -9.06 -5.58 -21.56
N PHE A 221 -7.72 -5.51 -21.40
CA PHE A 221 -6.84 -5.13 -22.50
C PHE A 221 -6.95 -6.06 -23.71
N GLU A 222 -6.98 -7.37 -23.48
CA GLU A 222 -7.19 -8.37 -24.53
C GLU A 222 -8.52 -8.17 -25.28
N SER A 223 -9.59 -7.79 -24.57
CA SER A 223 -10.92 -7.63 -25.15
C SER A 223 -11.16 -6.27 -25.80
N GLN A 224 -10.57 -5.20 -25.28
CA GLN A 224 -10.87 -3.81 -25.66
C GLN A 224 -9.71 -3.10 -26.36
N GLY A 225 -8.49 -3.63 -26.31
CA GLY A 225 -7.29 -3.03 -26.89
C GLY A 225 -6.84 -1.73 -26.24
N ARG A 226 -7.31 -1.46 -25.00
CA ARG A 226 -6.97 -0.26 -24.22
C ARG A 226 -6.88 -0.58 -22.74
N LEU A 227 -6.15 0.26 -22.00
CA LEU A 227 -5.96 0.07 -20.57
C LEU A 227 -7.26 0.35 -19.79
N LEU A 228 -7.58 -0.52 -18.82
CA LEU A 228 -8.81 -0.42 -18.04
C LEU A 228 -8.90 0.89 -17.26
N LEU A 229 -7.83 1.23 -16.53
CA LEU A 229 -7.82 2.44 -15.69
C LEU A 229 -7.81 3.72 -16.50
N ASP A 230 -7.23 3.75 -17.70
CA ASP A 230 -7.33 4.89 -18.61
C ASP A 230 -8.76 5.11 -19.08
N GLN A 231 -9.44 4.03 -19.49
CA GLN A 231 -10.85 4.13 -19.88
C GLN A 231 -11.71 4.57 -18.70
N TYR A 232 -11.50 3.95 -17.53
CA TYR A 232 -12.23 4.31 -16.32
C TYR A 232 -12.06 5.78 -15.95
N ARG A 233 -10.81 6.28 -15.95
CA ARG A 233 -10.52 7.70 -15.72
C ARG A 233 -11.25 8.63 -16.71
N ALA A 234 -11.21 8.28 -18.01
CA ALA A 234 -11.89 9.08 -19.04
C ALA A 234 -13.41 9.10 -18.85
N ASP A 235 -14.00 7.99 -18.47
CA ASP A 235 -15.44 7.88 -18.21
C ASP A 235 -15.85 8.70 -16.98
N GLU A 236 -15.05 8.70 -15.90
CA GLU A 236 -15.28 9.51 -14.71
C GLU A 236 -15.12 11.01 -15.00
N GLU A 237 -14.09 11.40 -15.76
CA GLU A 237 -13.91 12.79 -16.20
C GLU A 237 -15.08 13.27 -17.08
N HIS A 238 -15.59 12.40 -17.95
CA HIS A 238 -16.76 12.74 -18.79
C HIS A 238 -18.04 12.87 -17.96
N SER A 239 -18.27 11.97 -17.01
CA SER A 239 -19.42 12.00 -16.10
C SER A 239 -19.38 13.21 -15.16
N GLY A 240 -18.21 13.52 -14.60
CA GLY A 240 -18.01 14.57 -13.61
C GLY A 240 -18.63 14.31 -12.23
N GLU A 241 -19.37 13.20 -12.03
CA GLU A 241 -20.17 12.96 -10.81
C GLU A 241 -19.32 12.65 -9.58
N ARG A 242 -18.18 11.99 -9.76
CA ARG A 242 -17.31 11.49 -8.69
C ARG A 242 -15.93 12.12 -8.70
N MET A 243 -15.76 13.20 -9.46
CA MET A 243 -14.50 13.94 -9.53
C MET A 243 -14.24 14.68 -8.21
N VAL A 244 -13.07 14.44 -7.60
CA VAL A 244 -12.57 15.17 -6.43
C VAL A 244 -11.67 16.31 -6.88
N VAL A 245 -10.68 16.00 -7.72
CA VAL A 245 -9.74 16.97 -8.27
C VAL A 245 -9.27 16.50 -9.65
N ALA A 246 -9.06 17.44 -10.57
CA ALA A 246 -8.44 17.21 -11.85
C ALA A 246 -7.33 18.25 -12.09
N THR A 247 -6.16 17.78 -12.48
CA THR A 247 -5.00 18.60 -12.86
C THR A 247 -4.56 18.25 -14.29
N GLU A 248 -3.52 18.90 -14.78
CA GLU A 248 -2.94 18.54 -16.09
C GLU A 248 -2.45 17.08 -16.13
N HIS A 249 -1.98 16.53 -15.01
CA HIS A 249 -1.31 15.24 -14.97
C HIS A 249 -2.07 14.16 -14.21
N TRP A 250 -3.04 14.52 -13.36
CA TRP A 250 -3.70 13.59 -12.43
C TRP A 250 -5.20 13.85 -12.36
N SER A 251 -5.93 12.79 -12.08
CA SER A 251 -7.36 12.85 -11.73
C SER A 251 -7.57 12.04 -10.45
N ALA A 252 -8.17 12.67 -9.43
CA ALA A 252 -8.62 12.00 -8.23
C ALA A 252 -10.14 11.86 -8.27
N VAL A 253 -10.63 10.64 -8.04
CA VAL A 253 -12.06 10.31 -8.12
C VAL A 253 -12.48 9.52 -6.90
N VAL A 254 -13.75 9.59 -6.51
CA VAL A 254 -14.36 8.58 -5.64
C VAL A 254 -14.69 7.37 -6.53
N PRO A 255 -14.09 6.19 -6.29
CA PRO A 255 -14.36 5.03 -7.15
C PRO A 255 -15.84 4.69 -7.22
N TYR A 256 -16.34 4.32 -8.40
CA TYR A 256 -17.74 3.93 -8.58
C TYR A 256 -18.17 2.81 -7.61
N TRP A 257 -17.22 1.99 -7.20
CA TRP A 257 -17.39 0.86 -6.27
C TRP A 257 -16.88 1.17 -4.86
N ALA A 258 -16.67 2.43 -4.48
CA ALA A 258 -16.18 2.82 -3.16
C ALA A 258 -17.01 2.18 -2.04
N THR A 259 -16.33 1.69 -1.00
CA THR A 259 -16.90 1.02 0.17
C THR A 259 -16.71 1.81 1.45
N TRP A 260 -15.70 2.68 1.48
CA TRP A 260 -15.33 3.46 2.65
C TRP A 260 -15.66 4.94 2.46
N PRO A 261 -16.04 5.64 3.54
CA PRO A 261 -16.14 7.11 3.49
C PRO A 261 -14.80 7.71 3.05
N PHE A 262 -14.87 8.72 2.16
CA PHE A 262 -13.69 9.44 1.63
C PHE A 262 -12.69 8.58 0.85
N GLU A 263 -13.07 7.37 0.47
CA GLU A 263 -12.24 6.55 -0.43
C GLU A 263 -12.00 7.30 -1.74
N THR A 264 -10.74 7.43 -2.14
CA THR A 264 -10.34 8.10 -3.40
C THR A 264 -9.33 7.25 -4.15
N LEU A 265 -9.40 7.35 -5.48
CA LEU A 265 -8.46 6.75 -6.41
C LEU A 265 -7.77 7.86 -7.19
N LEU A 266 -6.45 7.91 -7.10
CA LEU A 266 -5.61 8.86 -7.83
C LEU A 266 -5.04 8.19 -9.08
N LEU A 267 -5.40 8.72 -10.24
CA LEU A 267 -5.04 8.16 -11.54
C LEU A 267 -4.18 9.12 -12.35
N PRO A 268 -3.03 8.68 -12.91
CA PRO A 268 -2.26 9.50 -13.83
C PRO A 268 -2.98 9.62 -15.17
N ARG A 269 -2.78 10.74 -15.87
CA ARG A 269 -3.28 10.97 -17.24
C ARG A 269 -2.35 10.45 -18.32
N ARG A 270 -1.14 10.05 -17.95
CA ARG A 270 -0.12 9.47 -18.83
C ARG A 270 0.42 8.19 -18.22
N HIS A 271 0.61 7.18 -19.04
CA HIS A 271 1.33 5.96 -18.74
C HIS A 271 2.79 6.06 -19.09
#